data_b3c5857f8619dc2df3f2ccde7ba41e00
#
_entry.id   b3c5857f8619dc2df3f2ccde7ba41e00
#
_cell.length_a   1.000
_cell.length_b   1.000
_cell.length_c   1.000
_cell.angle_alpha   90.00
_cell.angle_beta   90.00
_cell.angle_gamma   90.00
#
_symmetry.space_group_name_H-M   'P 1'
#
loop_
_entity.id
_entity.type
_entity.pdbx_description
1 polymer ?
#
loop_
_entity_poly.entity_id
_entity_poly.type
_entity_poly.pdbx_seq_one_letter_code
_entity_poly.pdbx_strand_id
1 'polypeptide(L)'
;MELLADLVNFILEENNITSANLLGHSMGGYVSLAFLEKYNSKINTIVLLNSTTEEDSLMKKKNRERMLKIIHTNKNVFVREAIRSLFPEKKLEVYKDLIELLTEDALKLSKQAIIASIHGMKLRSDRTQILKLFNGKKYIISGIEDPIIPFSNAIKVAISSDTELIKVNSGHMSATENNHEIIEVMKRIGFI
;
A
#
# COMPACT_ATOMS: atom_id res chain seq x y z
N MET A 1 11.54 3.18 -2.46
CA MET A 1 10.69 2.13 -3.09
C MET A 1 11.51 1.30 -4.06
N GLU A 2 12.44 1.89 -4.75
CA GLU A 2 13.27 1.25 -5.79
C GLU A 2 14.10 0.08 -5.26
N LEU A 3 14.80 0.26 -4.12
CA LEU A 3 15.56 -0.83 -3.48
C LEU A 3 14.66 -2.02 -3.07
N LEU A 4 13.43 -1.77 -2.64
CA LEU A 4 12.49 -2.84 -2.33
C LEU A 4 12.01 -3.55 -3.61
N ALA A 5 11.85 -2.82 -4.70
CA ALA A 5 11.56 -3.42 -6.01
C ALA A 5 12.74 -4.30 -6.48
N ASP A 6 13.98 -3.86 -6.30
CA ASP A 6 15.17 -4.66 -6.61
C ASP A 6 15.24 -5.93 -5.74
N LEU A 7 14.89 -5.83 -4.46
CA LEU A 7 14.81 -6.98 -3.57
C LEU A 7 13.73 -7.99 -4.04
N VAL A 8 12.55 -7.51 -4.45
CA VAL A 8 11.52 -8.39 -5.03
C VAL A 8 12.05 -9.08 -6.28
N ASN A 9 12.74 -8.35 -7.18
CA ASN A 9 13.34 -8.94 -8.36
C ASN A 9 14.37 -10.01 -8.01
N PHE A 10 15.25 -9.73 -7.06
CA PHE A 10 16.24 -10.69 -6.57
C PHE A 10 15.57 -11.98 -6.04
N ILE A 11 14.50 -11.84 -5.24
CA ILE A 11 13.76 -13.00 -4.72
C ILE A 11 13.16 -13.83 -5.86
N LEU A 12 12.59 -13.19 -6.89
CA LEU A 12 12.04 -13.91 -8.05
C LEU A 12 13.13 -14.66 -8.81
N GLU A 13 14.30 -14.04 -9.02
CA GLU A 13 15.43 -14.66 -9.71
C GLU A 13 16.01 -15.85 -8.94
N GLU A 14 16.24 -15.71 -7.63
CA GLU A 14 16.71 -16.81 -6.77
C GLU A 14 15.76 -18.02 -6.74
N ASN A 15 14.47 -17.78 -7.00
CA ASN A 15 13.46 -18.84 -7.06
C ASN A 15 13.11 -19.27 -8.49
N ASN A 16 13.85 -18.82 -9.52
CA ASN A 16 13.61 -19.11 -10.94
C ASN A 16 12.18 -18.73 -11.39
N ILE A 17 11.58 -17.68 -10.80
CA ILE A 17 10.26 -17.17 -11.17
C ILE A 17 10.43 -16.11 -12.25
N THR A 18 9.99 -16.44 -13.47
CA THR A 18 10.14 -15.57 -14.64
C THR A 18 9.06 -14.48 -14.70
N SER A 19 7.88 -14.72 -14.13
CA SER A 19 6.79 -13.74 -14.06
C SER A 19 5.90 -13.98 -12.85
N ALA A 20 5.26 -12.92 -12.35
CA ALA A 20 4.42 -12.97 -11.16
C ALA A 20 3.17 -12.07 -11.30
N ASN A 21 2.17 -12.37 -10.51
CA ASN A 21 1.09 -11.45 -10.20
C ASN A 21 1.45 -10.70 -8.91
N LEU A 22 1.35 -9.37 -8.92
CA LEU A 22 1.69 -8.54 -7.77
C LEU A 22 0.44 -7.96 -7.12
N LEU A 23 0.27 -8.21 -5.83
CA LEU A 23 -0.70 -7.51 -4.99
C LEU A 23 0.06 -6.65 -3.99
N GLY A 24 -0.09 -5.33 -4.10
CA GLY A 24 0.54 -4.37 -3.20
C GLY A 24 -0.47 -3.64 -2.34
N HIS A 25 -0.46 -3.90 -1.02
CA HIS A 25 -1.26 -3.15 -0.07
C HIS A 25 -0.51 -1.91 0.43
N SER A 26 -1.17 -0.75 0.40
CA SER A 26 -0.62 0.51 0.93
C SER A 26 0.79 0.80 0.39
N MET A 27 1.82 0.83 1.22
CA MET A 27 3.22 0.99 0.82
C MET A 27 3.69 -0.10 -0.15
N GLY A 28 3.17 -1.33 -0.03
CA GLY A 28 3.43 -2.41 -0.97
C GLY A 28 3.02 -2.08 -2.39
N GLY A 29 1.94 -1.30 -2.58
CA GLY A 29 1.55 -0.79 -3.89
C GLY A 29 2.58 0.17 -4.50
N TYR A 30 3.23 1.00 -3.68
CA TYR A 30 4.32 1.87 -4.15
C TYR A 30 5.54 1.05 -4.59
N VAL A 31 5.83 -0.05 -3.88
CA VAL A 31 6.89 -0.99 -4.28
C VAL A 31 6.52 -1.71 -5.57
N SER A 32 5.27 -2.19 -5.70
CA SER A 32 4.78 -2.84 -6.92
C SER A 32 4.86 -1.92 -8.14
N LEU A 33 4.56 -0.64 -7.97
CA LEU A 33 4.68 0.36 -9.05
C LEU A 33 6.15 0.65 -9.41
N ALA A 34 7.05 0.70 -8.43
CA ALA A 34 8.49 0.82 -8.68
C ALA A 34 9.04 -0.44 -9.37
N PHE A 35 8.53 -1.61 -9.03
CA PHE A 35 8.84 -2.85 -9.70
C PHE A 35 8.32 -2.86 -11.15
N LEU A 36 7.09 -2.40 -11.36
CA LEU A 36 6.51 -2.27 -12.70
C LEU A 36 7.36 -1.38 -13.61
N GLU A 37 7.83 -0.24 -13.09
CA GLU A 37 8.68 0.69 -13.84
C GLU A 37 10.00 0.04 -14.30
N LYS A 38 10.62 -0.79 -13.45
CA LYS A 38 11.93 -1.39 -13.71
C LYS A 38 11.88 -2.75 -14.40
N TYR A 39 10.84 -3.55 -14.13
CA TYR A 39 10.76 -4.97 -14.45
C TYR A 39 9.41 -5.36 -15.06
N ASN A 40 8.81 -4.53 -15.92
CA ASN A 40 7.45 -4.68 -16.43
C ASN A 40 7.21 -6.04 -17.13
N SER A 41 8.23 -6.59 -17.80
CA SER A 41 8.15 -7.88 -18.48
C SER A 41 7.96 -9.08 -17.53
N LYS A 42 8.20 -8.89 -16.23
CA LYS A 42 8.02 -9.93 -15.20
C LYS A 42 6.66 -9.88 -14.51
N ILE A 43 5.74 -8.99 -14.95
CA ILE A 43 4.42 -8.83 -14.32
C ILE A 43 3.33 -9.23 -15.31
N ASN A 44 2.43 -10.13 -14.86
CA ASN A 44 1.21 -10.46 -15.60
C ASN A 44 0.02 -9.61 -15.12
N THR A 45 -0.13 -9.47 -13.81
CA THR A 45 -1.23 -8.73 -13.17
C THR A 45 -0.69 -7.87 -12.05
N ILE A 46 -1.14 -6.63 -11.93
CA ILE A 46 -0.88 -5.76 -10.79
C ILE A 46 -2.18 -5.35 -10.10
N VAL A 47 -2.24 -5.52 -8.79
CA VAL A 47 -3.36 -5.11 -7.94
C VAL A 47 -2.85 -4.12 -6.90
N LEU A 48 -3.39 -2.91 -6.90
CA LEU A 48 -3.17 -1.90 -5.88
C LEU A 48 -4.31 -1.96 -4.87
N LEU A 49 -4.05 -2.52 -3.69
CA LEU A 49 -5.01 -2.61 -2.59
C LEU A 49 -4.80 -1.44 -1.63
N ASN A 50 -5.81 -0.57 -1.46
CA ASN A 50 -5.72 0.62 -0.62
C ASN A 50 -4.41 1.39 -0.83
N SER A 51 -4.07 1.66 -2.10
CA SER A 51 -2.83 2.31 -2.50
C SER A 51 -3.08 3.37 -3.58
N THR A 52 -2.06 4.11 -3.97
CA THR A 52 -2.15 5.16 -4.98
C THR A 52 -0.91 5.16 -5.86
N THR A 53 -1.04 5.64 -7.09
CA THR A 53 0.08 5.87 -8.00
C THR A 53 0.80 7.18 -7.74
N GLU A 54 0.16 8.10 -7.04
CA GLU A 54 0.62 9.49 -6.88
C GLU A 54 1.79 9.60 -5.90
N GLU A 55 2.66 10.58 -6.13
CA GLU A 55 3.61 11.03 -5.12
C GLU A 55 2.91 11.68 -3.92
N ASP A 56 3.62 11.85 -2.82
CA ASP A 56 3.11 12.64 -1.70
C ASP A 56 3.00 14.13 -2.07
N SER A 57 1.84 14.73 -1.82
CA SER A 57 1.66 16.18 -1.89
C SER A 57 2.62 16.90 -0.93
N LEU A 58 2.83 18.20 -1.13
CA LEU A 58 3.65 19.00 -0.22
C LEU A 58 3.21 18.90 1.25
N MET A 59 1.90 18.83 1.48
CA MET A 59 1.34 18.64 2.83
C MET A 59 1.69 17.26 3.39
N LYS A 60 1.52 16.20 2.60
CA LYS A 60 1.90 14.83 3.00
C LYS A 60 3.41 14.74 3.27
N LYS A 61 4.27 15.35 2.44
CA LYS A 61 5.72 15.41 2.67
C LYS A 61 6.06 16.10 3.99
N LYS A 62 5.42 17.23 4.31
CA LYS A 62 5.57 17.91 5.63
C LYS A 62 5.10 17.04 6.80
N ASN A 63 3.99 16.31 6.65
CA ASN A 63 3.51 15.39 7.66
C ASN A 63 4.51 14.23 7.89
N ARG A 64 5.13 13.70 6.83
CA ARG A 64 6.22 12.70 6.98
C ARG A 64 7.39 13.25 7.80
N GLU A 65 7.77 14.51 7.60
CA GLU A 65 8.84 15.15 8.40
C GLU A 65 8.47 15.26 9.89
N ARG A 66 7.20 15.58 10.19
CA ARG A 66 6.71 15.58 11.58
C ARG A 66 6.76 14.17 12.19
N MET A 67 6.33 13.15 11.42
CA MET A 67 6.41 11.74 11.84
C MET A 67 7.85 11.34 12.18
N LEU A 68 8.82 11.69 11.35
CA LEU A 68 10.23 11.42 11.62
C LEU A 68 10.70 12.05 12.93
N LYS A 69 10.31 13.30 13.22
CA LYS A 69 10.64 13.95 14.50
C LYS A 69 10.05 13.18 15.70
N ILE A 70 8.78 12.76 15.61
CA ILE A 70 8.12 12.00 16.69
C ILE A 70 8.82 10.66 16.91
N ILE A 71 9.19 9.95 15.83
CA ILE A 71 9.90 8.67 15.93
C ILE A 71 11.24 8.85 16.63
N HIS A 72 11.97 9.93 16.35
CA HIS A 72 13.25 10.20 17.02
C HIS A 72 13.08 10.38 18.51
N THR A 73 11.99 10.99 18.95
CA THR A 73 11.69 11.26 20.35
C THR A 73 11.04 10.04 21.04
N ASN A 74 10.01 9.44 20.43
CA ASN A 74 9.28 8.32 21.01
C ASN A 74 8.68 7.40 19.92
N LYS A 75 9.44 6.36 19.55
CA LYS A 75 9.01 5.36 18.58
C LYS A 75 7.68 4.70 18.97
N ASN A 76 7.52 4.36 20.24
CA ASN A 76 6.36 3.57 20.68
C ASN A 76 5.06 4.37 20.57
N VAL A 77 5.08 5.63 20.94
CA VAL A 77 3.93 6.54 20.75
C VAL A 77 3.60 6.67 19.27
N PHE A 78 4.61 6.90 18.43
CA PHE A 78 4.41 6.97 16.98
C PHE A 78 3.74 5.71 16.43
N VAL A 79 4.26 4.51 16.78
CA VAL A 79 3.74 3.25 16.28
C VAL A 79 2.27 3.05 16.66
N ARG A 80 1.91 3.30 17.93
CA ARG A 80 0.53 3.16 18.41
C ARG A 80 -0.42 4.07 17.65
N GLU A 81 -0.07 5.33 17.48
CA GLU A 81 -0.90 6.30 16.76
C GLU A 81 -0.96 5.98 15.25
N ALA A 82 0.14 5.56 14.66
CA ALA A 82 0.19 5.17 13.26
C ALA A 82 -0.73 3.97 12.98
N ILE A 83 -0.66 2.90 13.77
CA ILE A 83 -1.53 1.73 13.59
C ILE A 83 -3.00 2.10 13.83
N ARG A 84 -3.30 2.82 14.91
CA ARG A 84 -4.66 3.29 15.18
C ARG A 84 -5.26 4.09 14.02
N SER A 85 -4.46 4.95 13.39
CA SER A 85 -4.90 5.79 12.26
C SER A 85 -5.24 5.03 10.98
N LEU A 86 -4.90 3.75 10.87
CA LEU A 86 -5.27 2.90 9.71
C LEU A 86 -6.75 2.52 9.71
N PHE A 87 -7.43 2.66 10.84
CA PHE A 87 -8.82 2.25 11.01
C PHE A 87 -9.75 3.47 11.09
N PRO A 88 -10.97 3.38 10.53
CA PRO A 88 -11.99 4.43 10.70
C PRO A 88 -12.26 4.68 12.18
N GLU A 89 -12.31 5.94 12.60
CA GLU A 89 -12.48 6.31 14.02
C GLU A 89 -13.72 5.69 14.66
N LYS A 90 -14.82 5.63 13.90
CA LYS A 90 -16.09 5.01 14.35
C LYS A 90 -16.01 3.48 14.54
N LYS A 91 -14.96 2.82 14.06
CA LYS A 91 -14.77 1.37 14.13
C LYS A 91 -13.61 0.96 15.05
N LEU A 92 -12.97 1.88 15.75
CA LEU A 92 -11.82 1.59 16.60
C LEU A 92 -12.12 0.57 17.70
N GLU A 93 -13.31 0.64 18.29
CA GLU A 93 -13.71 -0.33 19.33
C GLU A 93 -13.95 -1.72 18.73
N VAL A 94 -14.53 -1.80 17.55
CA VAL A 94 -14.77 -3.06 16.83
C VAL A 94 -13.46 -3.77 16.48
N TYR A 95 -12.40 -3.01 16.15
CA TYR A 95 -11.11 -3.55 15.76
C TYR A 95 -10.05 -3.46 16.86
N LYS A 96 -10.45 -3.26 18.13
CA LYS A 96 -9.53 -3.05 19.24
C LYS A 96 -8.46 -4.15 19.34
N ASP A 97 -8.86 -5.40 19.36
CA ASP A 97 -7.95 -6.55 19.50
C ASP A 97 -7.00 -6.67 18.29
N LEU A 98 -7.51 -6.39 17.08
CA LEU A 98 -6.69 -6.36 15.87
C LEU A 98 -5.68 -5.22 15.89
N ILE A 99 -6.08 -4.03 16.33
CA ILE A 99 -5.21 -2.86 16.50
C ILE A 99 -4.10 -3.18 17.51
N GLU A 100 -4.44 -3.84 18.60
CA GLU A 100 -3.47 -4.25 19.63
C GLU A 100 -2.45 -5.25 19.06
N LEU A 101 -2.91 -6.29 18.39
CA LEU A 101 -2.07 -7.29 17.72
C LEU A 101 -1.10 -6.64 16.70
N LEU A 102 -1.62 -5.81 15.81
CA LEU A 102 -0.81 -5.12 14.80
C LEU A 102 0.18 -4.14 15.44
N THR A 103 -0.21 -3.51 16.56
CA THR A 103 0.67 -2.61 17.30
C THR A 103 1.83 -3.38 17.92
N GLU A 104 1.57 -4.53 18.57
CA GLU A 104 2.62 -5.37 19.13
C GLU A 104 3.63 -5.83 18.08
N ASP A 105 3.15 -6.24 16.90
CA ASP A 105 4.02 -6.64 15.80
C ASP A 105 4.84 -5.45 15.25
N ALA A 106 4.21 -4.30 15.07
CA ALA A 106 4.89 -3.09 14.59
C ALA A 106 5.94 -2.56 15.59
N LEU A 107 5.73 -2.76 16.89
CA LEU A 107 6.69 -2.38 17.94
C LEU A 107 8.00 -3.20 17.87
N LYS A 108 7.98 -4.40 17.28
CA LYS A 108 9.17 -5.24 17.06
C LYS A 108 10.09 -4.67 15.97
N LEU A 109 9.57 -3.84 15.07
CA LEU A 109 10.35 -3.21 14.00
C LEU A 109 11.41 -2.27 14.58
N SER A 110 12.60 -2.28 13.97
CA SER A 110 13.64 -1.31 14.35
C SER A 110 13.24 0.12 14.00
N LYS A 111 13.70 1.07 14.79
CA LYS A 111 13.51 2.51 14.52
C LYS A 111 14.00 2.88 13.12
N GLN A 112 15.14 2.33 12.72
CA GLN A 112 15.75 2.56 11.41
C GLN A 112 14.86 2.06 10.27
N ALA A 113 14.26 0.87 10.40
CA ALA A 113 13.35 0.33 9.39
C ALA A 113 12.11 1.23 9.19
N ILE A 114 11.52 1.72 10.28
CA ILE A 114 10.38 2.64 10.22
C ILE A 114 10.78 3.96 9.55
N ILE A 115 11.92 4.54 9.94
CA ILE A 115 12.45 5.78 9.35
C ILE A 115 12.71 5.59 7.84
N ALA A 116 13.35 4.50 7.44
CA ALA A 116 13.62 4.19 6.03
C ALA A 116 12.33 4.06 5.22
N SER A 117 11.30 3.40 5.77
CA SER A 117 9.98 3.27 5.14
C SER A 117 9.32 4.64 4.91
N ILE A 118 9.35 5.52 5.92
CA ILE A 118 8.78 6.87 5.82
C ILE A 118 9.55 7.71 4.79
N HIS A 119 10.87 7.64 4.78
CA HIS A 119 11.67 8.31 3.74
C HIS A 119 11.36 7.78 2.35
N GLY A 120 11.27 6.47 2.17
CA GLY A 120 10.91 5.87 0.89
C GLY A 120 9.53 6.32 0.40
N MET A 121 8.54 6.40 1.30
CA MET A 121 7.21 6.92 0.96
C MET A 121 7.24 8.41 0.60
N LYS A 122 8.00 9.23 1.35
CA LYS A 122 8.14 10.68 1.10
C LYS A 122 8.79 10.99 -0.25
N LEU A 123 9.75 10.18 -0.66
CA LEU A 123 10.59 10.41 -1.85
C LEU A 123 10.04 9.71 -3.11
N ARG A 124 8.97 8.91 -2.99
CA ARG A 124 8.43 8.20 -4.16
C ARG A 124 7.97 9.17 -5.24
N SER A 125 8.20 8.79 -6.48
CA SER A 125 7.72 9.51 -7.65
C SER A 125 6.27 9.15 -7.97
N ASP A 126 5.56 10.01 -8.70
CA ASP A 126 4.29 9.68 -9.34
C ASP A 126 4.53 8.63 -10.44
N ARG A 127 3.73 7.55 -10.41
CA ARG A 127 3.80 6.44 -11.36
C ARG A 127 2.48 6.19 -12.08
N THR A 128 1.64 7.22 -12.15
CA THR A 128 0.34 7.13 -12.83
C THR A 128 0.51 6.76 -14.31
N GLN A 129 1.45 7.38 -14.99
CA GLN A 129 1.73 7.07 -16.40
C GLN A 129 2.35 5.68 -16.58
N ILE A 130 3.16 5.21 -15.63
CA ILE A 130 3.73 3.86 -15.65
C ILE A 130 2.60 2.83 -15.59
N LEU A 131 1.64 2.99 -14.66
CA LEU A 131 0.48 2.10 -14.58
C LEU A 131 -0.42 2.21 -15.80
N LYS A 132 -0.63 3.43 -16.34
CA LYS A 132 -1.44 3.65 -17.54
C LYS A 132 -0.91 2.89 -18.75
N LEU A 133 0.40 2.91 -18.97
CA LEU A 133 1.07 2.29 -20.12
C LEU A 133 1.29 0.77 -19.95
N PHE A 134 0.98 0.22 -18.80
CA PHE A 134 1.08 -1.22 -18.59
C PHE A 134 0.00 -1.98 -19.36
N ASN A 135 0.42 -2.95 -20.19
CA ASN A 135 -0.47 -3.73 -21.04
C ASN A 135 -1.02 -5.00 -20.37
N GLY A 136 -0.53 -5.36 -19.18
CA GLY A 136 -1.05 -6.47 -18.39
C GLY A 136 -2.35 -6.12 -17.67
N LYS A 137 -2.90 -7.08 -16.92
CA LYS A 137 -4.09 -6.84 -16.10
C LYS A 137 -3.75 -5.91 -14.93
N LYS A 138 -4.57 -4.88 -14.71
CA LYS A 138 -4.36 -3.87 -13.67
C LYS A 138 -5.65 -3.52 -12.95
N TYR A 139 -5.60 -3.52 -11.62
CA TYR A 139 -6.75 -3.27 -10.77
C TYR A 139 -6.38 -2.37 -9.61
N ILE A 140 -7.32 -1.52 -9.21
CA ILE A 140 -7.28 -0.79 -7.95
C ILE A 140 -8.44 -1.31 -7.11
N ILE A 141 -8.14 -1.84 -5.92
CA ILE A 141 -9.14 -2.24 -4.94
C ILE A 141 -9.05 -1.25 -3.78
N SER A 142 -10.15 -0.60 -3.45
CA SER A 142 -10.14 0.47 -2.43
C SER A 142 -11.32 0.37 -1.49
N GLY A 143 -11.02 0.45 -0.20
CA GLY A 143 -12.00 0.58 0.86
C GLY A 143 -12.73 1.92 0.79
N ILE A 144 -14.06 1.89 0.86
CA ILE A 144 -14.87 3.12 0.78
C ILE A 144 -14.74 4.01 2.03
N GLU A 145 -14.28 3.45 3.14
CA GLU A 145 -14.07 4.12 4.42
C GLU A 145 -12.57 4.29 4.76
N ASP A 146 -11.68 4.19 3.76
CA ASP A 146 -10.22 4.30 3.96
C ASP A 146 -9.85 5.70 4.50
N PRO A 147 -9.33 5.82 5.75
CA PRO A 147 -8.95 7.10 6.33
C PRO A 147 -7.60 7.62 5.82
N ILE A 148 -6.79 6.80 5.17
CA ILE A 148 -5.43 7.13 4.70
C ILE A 148 -5.45 7.56 3.24
N ILE A 149 -6.17 6.80 2.40
CA ILE A 149 -6.33 7.07 0.97
C ILE A 149 -7.83 7.19 0.69
N PRO A 150 -8.37 8.40 0.71
CA PRO A 150 -9.79 8.62 0.47
C PRO A 150 -10.26 7.96 -0.83
N PHE A 151 -11.44 7.35 -0.83
CA PHE A 151 -12.00 6.67 -1.99
C PHE A 151 -12.08 7.58 -3.24
N SER A 152 -12.31 8.89 -3.05
CA SER A 152 -12.26 9.88 -4.12
C SER A 152 -10.89 9.96 -4.81
N ASN A 153 -9.80 9.73 -4.08
CA ASN A 153 -8.46 9.62 -4.67
C ASN A 153 -8.33 8.35 -5.52
N ALA A 154 -8.86 7.22 -5.05
CA ALA A 154 -8.85 5.98 -5.83
C ALA A 154 -9.63 6.15 -7.16
N ILE A 155 -10.77 6.84 -7.16
CA ILE A 155 -11.52 7.19 -8.39
C ILE A 155 -10.65 8.03 -9.33
N LYS A 156 -10.01 9.08 -8.83
CA LYS A 156 -9.13 9.96 -9.63
C LYS A 156 -7.98 9.17 -10.26
N VAL A 157 -7.32 8.33 -9.47
CA VAL A 157 -6.20 7.50 -9.95
C VAL A 157 -6.67 6.49 -10.99
N ALA A 158 -7.80 5.82 -10.78
CA ALA A 158 -8.36 4.85 -11.72
C ALA A 158 -8.63 5.49 -13.09
N ILE A 159 -9.26 6.66 -13.11
CA ILE A 159 -9.52 7.42 -14.34
C ILE A 159 -8.20 7.82 -15.02
N SER A 160 -7.25 8.39 -14.28
CA SER A 160 -6.01 8.91 -14.86
C SER A 160 -5.04 7.82 -15.34
N SER A 161 -5.09 6.63 -14.74
CA SER A 161 -4.27 5.48 -15.12
C SER A 161 -4.99 4.48 -16.03
N ASP A 162 -6.25 4.73 -16.40
CA ASP A 162 -7.07 3.80 -17.18
C ASP A 162 -7.09 2.40 -16.56
N THR A 163 -7.44 2.33 -15.26
CA THR A 163 -7.38 1.11 -14.46
C THR A 163 -8.74 0.81 -13.86
N GLU A 164 -9.15 -0.47 -13.88
CA GLU A 164 -10.40 -0.89 -13.26
C GLU A 164 -10.37 -0.64 -11.75
N LEU A 165 -11.41 0.07 -11.24
CA LEU A 165 -11.59 0.33 -9.82
C LEU A 165 -12.67 -0.60 -9.24
N ILE A 166 -12.29 -1.32 -8.20
CA ILE A 166 -13.19 -2.19 -7.43
C ILE A 166 -13.31 -1.60 -6.02
N LYS A 167 -14.53 -1.23 -5.64
CA LYS A 167 -14.84 -0.76 -4.29
C LYS A 167 -15.10 -1.95 -3.36
N VAL A 168 -14.64 -1.84 -2.11
CA VAL A 168 -14.91 -2.82 -1.04
C VAL A 168 -15.41 -2.10 0.22
N ASN A 169 -16.24 -2.78 0.98
CA ASN A 169 -16.84 -2.21 2.19
C ASN A 169 -15.89 -2.37 3.40
N SER A 170 -14.84 -1.56 3.43
CA SER A 170 -13.78 -1.60 4.44
C SER A 170 -13.08 -0.25 4.58
N GLY A 171 -12.20 -0.13 5.57
CA GLY A 171 -11.22 0.94 5.72
C GLY A 171 -9.91 0.65 4.99
N HIS A 172 -8.78 1.11 5.58
CA HIS A 172 -7.46 0.94 4.99
C HIS A 172 -6.91 -0.49 5.07
N MET A 173 -7.29 -1.23 6.10
CA MET A 173 -6.84 -2.61 6.34
C MET A 173 -7.82 -3.63 5.74
N SER A 174 -8.22 -3.41 4.48
CA SER A 174 -9.29 -4.16 3.79
C SER A 174 -9.13 -5.67 3.87
N ALA A 175 -7.90 -6.19 3.75
CA ALA A 175 -7.62 -7.62 3.82
C ALA A 175 -7.94 -8.25 5.19
N THR A 176 -7.94 -7.46 6.25
CA THR A 176 -8.25 -7.91 7.61
C THR A 176 -9.65 -7.46 8.06
N GLU A 177 -10.09 -6.29 7.60
CA GLU A 177 -11.42 -5.77 7.95
C GLU A 177 -12.56 -6.52 7.24
N ASN A 178 -12.32 -6.97 6.00
CA ASN A 178 -13.31 -7.67 5.18
C ASN A 178 -12.62 -8.67 4.24
N ASN A 179 -11.94 -9.66 4.84
CA ASN A 179 -11.18 -10.66 4.09
C ASN A 179 -12.05 -11.47 3.10
N HIS A 180 -13.30 -11.75 3.47
CA HIS A 180 -14.23 -12.50 2.61
C HIS A 180 -14.46 -11.77 1.28
N GLU A 181 -14.79 -10.49 1.33
CA GLU A 181 -15.02 -9.69 0.12
C GLU A 181 -13.73 -9.56 -0.73
N ILE A 182 -12.57 -9.42 -0.08
CA ILE A 182 -11.29 -9.38 -0.79
C ILE A 182 -11.02 -10.70 -1.52
N ILE A 183 -11.22 -11.84 -0.87
CA ILE A 183 -11.06 -13.17 -1.50
C ILE A 183 -12.01 -13.32 -2.70
N GLU A 184 -13.27 -12.95 -2.56
CA GLU A 184 -14.24 -13.01 -3.65
C GLU A 184 -13.84 -12.10 -4.83
N VAL A 185 -13.35 -10.90 -4.55
CA VAL A 185 -12.81 -10.01 -5.58
C VAL A 185 -11.61 -10.65 -6.28
N MET A 186 -10.67 -11.23 -5.53
CA MET A 186 -9.47 -11.87 -6.10
C MET A 186 -9.82 -13.04 -7.01
N LYS A 187 -10.79 -13.88 -6.62
CA LYS A 187 -11.31 -14.96 -7.48
C LYS A 187 -11.95 -14.40 -8.75
N ARG A 188 -12.80 -13.36 -8.62
CA ARG A 188 -13.52 -12.76 -9.75
C ARG A 188 -12.58 -12.18 -10.81
N ILE A 189 -11.46 -11.57 -10.41
CA ILE A 189 -10.47 -11.02 -11.34
C ILE A 189 -9.46 -12.08 -11.85
N GLY A 190 -9.55 -13.32 -11.36
CA GLY A 190 -8.65 -14.42 -11.71
C GLY A 190 -7.23 -14.21 -11.19
N PHE A 191 -7.10 -13.64 -9.99
CA PHE A 191 -5.81 -13.46 -9.33
C PHE A 191 -5.41 -14.70 -8.53
N ILE A 192 -6.40 -15.39 -7.94
CA ILE A 192 -6.31 -16.68 -7.23
C ILE A 192 -7.40 -17.61 -7.73
#